data_5a5d67440aa2c558a49b2d34d5a6bf8d
#
_entry.id   5a5d67440aa2c558a49b2d34d5a6bf8d
#
_cell.length_a   1.000
_cell.length_b   1.000
_cell.length_c   1.000
_cell.angle_alpha   90.00
_cell.angle_beta   90.00
_cell.angle_gamma   90.00
#
_symmetry.space_group_name_H-M   'P 1'
#
loop_
_entity.id
_entity.type
_entity.pdbx_description
1 polymer ?
#
loop_
_entity_poly.entity_id
_entity_poly.type
_entity_poly.pdbx_seq_one_letter_code
_entity_poly.pdbx_strand_id
1 'polypeptide(L)'
;MKQSKLLVFFLFVFFSAKSQVNNGPRITAMAGAGVALQDVWAMQKNQAGIALLTKPIASLAYENKFLIKEIATKSAVFAIPVSKFVLGASFETYGVNAYKQTQTGLSLARAFSPKLLMAVTVNYHQLQINNYGNAKAFTAQVGVQYQALKNLWLGAHIANPNSSKYGEITDQIIPAHIQFGGSYTFSDKLIISTEFEKILDSQADFKTGIEYKIIKAFALRGGVSMNPFKQYAGFGLALENLLFDFGISSHPILGYSPQISLGYEF
;
A
#
# COMPACT_ATOMS: atom_id res chain seq x y z
N MET A 1 -56.32 -22.90 17.71
CA MET A 1 -55.13 -22.93 16.85
C MET A 1 -54.44 -21.57 16.89
N LYS A 2 -53.34 -21.45 17.65
CA LYS A 2 -52.51 -20.22 17.74
C LYS A 2 -51.45 -20.30 16.68
N GLN A 3 -51.53 -19.40 15.71
CA GLN A 3 -50.43 -19.21 14.73
C GLN A 3 -49.33 -18.35 15.37
N SER A 4 -48.18 -18.96 15.66
CA SER A 4 -46.96 -18.25 16.09
C SER A 4 -46.30 -17.63 14.84
N LYS A 5 -46.34 -16.31 14.75
CA LYS A 5 -45.59 -15.55 13.74
C LYS A 5 -44.10 -15.58 14.08
N LEU A 6 -43.32 -16.33 13.30
CA LEU A 6 -41.86 -16.36 13.40
C LEU A 6 -41.33 -15.05 12.79
N LEU A 7 -40.87 -14.14 13.66
CA LEU A 7 -40.24 -12.88 13.25
C LEU A 7 -38.77 -13.17 12.89
N VAL A 8 -38.47 -13.32 11.61
CA VAL A 8 -37.07 -13.46 11.16
C VAL A 8 -36.39 -12.08 11.18
N PHE A 9 -35.53 -11.87 12.17
CA PHE A 9 -34.73 -10.66 12.29
C PHE A 9 -33.54 -10.76 11.32
N PHE A 10 -33.62 -10.12 10.18
CA PHE A 10 -32.50 -10.00 9.26
C PHE A 10 -31.49 -9.00 9.82
N LEU A 11 -30.38 -9.51 10.38
CA LEU A 11 -29.26 -8.70 10.82
C LEU A 11 -28.49 -8.24 9.58
N PHE A 12 -28.74 -7.03 9.11
CA PHE A 12 -27.92 -6.39 8.09
C PHE A 12 -26.55 -6.02 8.70
N VAL A 13 -25.56 -6.87 8.50
CA VAL A 13 -24.17 -6.54 8.78
C VAL A 13 -23.68 -5.64 7.66
N PHE A 14 -23.59 -4.34 7.90
CA PHE A 14 -22.96 -3.40 6.99
C PHE A 14 -21.44 -3.66 6.94
N PHE A 15 -20.99 -4.41 5.96
CA PHE A 15 -19.58 -4.50 5.62
C PHE A 15 -19.17 -3.20 4.94
N SER A 16 -18.50 -2.31 5.66
CA SER A 16 -17.82 -1.17 5.06
C SER A 16 -16.64 -1.72 4.24
N ALA A 17 -16.79 -1.80 2.92
CA ALA A 17 -15.69 -2.12 2.02
C ALA A 17 -14.67 -0.97 2.07
N LYS A 18 -13.56 -1.18 2.76
CA LYS A 18 -12.47 -0.20 2.82
C LYS A 18 -11.57 -0.41 1.62
N SER A 19 -11.36 0.63 0.85
CA SER A 19 -10.33 0.65 -0.19
C SER A 19 -8.97 0.43 0.47
N GLN A 20 -8.36 -0.72 0.22
CA GLN A 20 -6.97 -0.98 0.60
C GLN A 20 -6.10 -0.59 -0.59
N VAL A 21 -5.22 0.37 -0.38
CA VAL A 21 -4.17 0.73 -1.35
C VAL A 21 -3.25 -0.48 -1.55
N ASN A 22 -2.94 -0.78 -2.79
CA ASN A 22 -1.99 -1.85 -3.14
C ASN A 22 -0.55 -1.37 -2.91
N ASN A 23 0.11 -1.89 -1.90
CA ASN A 23 1.48 -1.49 -1.52
C ASN A 23 2.58 -2.14 -2.38
N GLY A 24 2.23 -2.88 -3.45
CA GLY A 24 3.16 -3.72 -4.19
C GLY A 24 3.50 -5.03 -3.46
N PRO A 25 3.89 -6.10 -4.22
CA PRO A 25 4.04 -7.44 -3.64
C PRO A 25 5.14 -7.54 -2.59
N ARG A 26 6.24 -6.79 -2.74
CA ARG A 26 7.34 -6.78 -1.75
C ARG A 26 6.86 -6.33 -0.39
N ILE A 27 6.22 -5.15 -0.33
CA ILE A 27 5.72 -4.59 0.93
C ILE A 27 4.55 -5.43 1.44
N THR A 28 3.67 -5.91 0.55
CA THR A 28 2.56 -6.81 0.91
C THR A 28 3.07 -8.09 1.57
N ALA A 29 4.09 -8.76 1.01
CA ALA A 29 4.68 -9.96 1.60
C ALA A 29 5.29 -9.72 3.00
N MET A 30 5.62 -8.49 3.32
CA MET A 30 6.06 -8.03 4.64
C MET A 30 4.91 -7.46 5.49
N ALA A 31 3.69 -7.99 5.31
CA ALA A 31 2.46 -7.56 6.01
C ALA A 31 2.07 -6.09 5.79
N GLY A 32 2.59 -5.43 4.77
CA GLY A 32 2.40 -4.00 4.57
C GLY A 32 3.24 -3.11 5.50
N ALA A 33 4.19 -3.65 6.26
CA ALA A 33 5.09 -2.91 7.16
C ALA A 33 6.17 -2.16 6.37
N GLY A 34 5.77 -1.18 5.56
CA GLY A 34 6.62 -0.51 4.57
C GLY A 34 6.92 0.96 4.84
N VAL A 35 6.43 1.55 5.94
CA VAL A 35 6.52 2.99 6.20
C VAL A 35 7.96 3.52 6.28
N ALA A 36 8.93 2.66 6.60
CA ALA A 36 10.35 2.98 6.69
C ALA A 36 11.23 2.25 5.64
N LEU A 37 10.61 1.59 4.64
CA LEU A 37 11.33 0.93 3.56
C LEU A 37 11.61 1.89 2.39
N GLN A 38 12.75 1.71 1.74
CA GLN A 38 13.15 2.40 0.52
C GLN A 38 12.92 1.46 -0.68
N ASP A 39 11.94 1.80 -1.50
CA ASP A 39 11.49 1.01 -2.65
C ASP A 39 10.67 1.88 -3.59
N VAL A 40 10.54 1.50 -4.88
CA VAL A 40 9.64 2.20 -5.80
C VAL A 40 8.17 2.09 -5.34
N TRP A 41 7.79 0.99 -4.69
CA TRP A 41 6.45 0.80 -4.13
C TRP A 41 6.18 1.65 -2.88
N ALA A 42 7.19 2.34 -2.32
CA ALA A 42 6.99 3.40 -1.34
C ALA A 42 6.08 4.52 -1.87
N MET A 43 5.95 4.65 -3.20
CA MET A 43 4.95 5.51 -3.86
C MET A 43 3.51 5.26 -3.38
N GLN A 44 3.19 4.03 -2.99
CA GLN A 44 1.87 3.63 -2.51
C GLN A 44 1.79 3.54 -0.98
N LYS A 45 2.88 3.87 -0.27
CA LYS A 45 2.99 3.73 1.18
C LYS A 45 3.48 5.01 1.85
N ASN A 46 4.80 5.22 1.90
CA ASN A 46 5.44 6.44 2.39
C ASN A 46 6.40 6.95 1.32
N GLN A 47 5.98 7.94 0.58
CA GLN A 47 6.69 8.43 -0.60
C GLN A 47 8.08 9.00 -0.30
N ALA A 48 8.41 9.28 0.97
CA ALA A 48 9.78 9.63 1.35
C ALA A 48 10.78 8.51 1.00
N GLY A 49 10.33 7.26 0.94
CA GLY A 49 11.17 6.11 0.60
C GLY A 49 11.74 6.11 -0.82
N ILE A 50 11.19 6.91 -1.75
CA ILE A 50 11.79 7.03 -3.09
C ILE A 50 12.92 8.08 -3.16
N ALA A 51 13.12 8.90 -2.12
CA ALA A 51 14.06 10.02 -2.16
C ALA A 51 15.54 9.62 -2.35
N LEU A 52 15.87 8.34 -2.13
CA LEU A 52 17.22 7.79 -2.32
C LEU A 52 17.39 7.03 -3.65
N LEU A 53 16.38 6.98 -4.51
CA LEU A 53 16.52 6.38 -5.81
C LEU A 53 17.53 7.17 -6.66
N THR A 54 18.45 6.45 -7.29
CA THR A 54 19.54 7.02 -8.10
C THR A 54 19.32 6.84 -9.60
N LYS A 55 18.39 5.96 -9.98
CA LYS A 55 18.03 5.65 -11.37
C LYS A 55 16.53 5.72 -11.55
N PRO A 56 16.05 6.01 -12.76
CA PRO A 56 14.63 5.88 -13.06
C PRO A 56 14.18 4.43 -12.90
N ILE A 57 12.96 4.24 -12.39
CA ILE A 57 12.38 2.90 -12.19
C ILE A 57 10.88 2.95 -12.49
N ALA A 58 10.41 1.95 -13.23
CA ALA A 58 8.98 1.71 -13.47
C ALA A 58 8.61 0.32 -12.95
N SER A 59 7.42 0.18 -12.39
CA SER A 59 6.92 -1.14 -11.98
C SER A 59 5.41 -1.23 -12.17
N LEU A 60 4.95 -2.40 -12.58
CA LEU A 60 3.53 -2.75 -12.73
C LEU A 60 3.21 -3.86 -11.74
N ALA A 61 2.01 -3.83 -11.15
CA ALA A 61 1.53 -4.90 -10.28
C ALA A 61 0.08 -5.28 -10.60
N TYR A 62 -0.21 -6.53 -10.31
CA TYR A 62 -1.55 -7.10 -10.37
C TYR A 62 -1.82 -7.89 -9.09
N GLU A 63 -2.92 -7.57 -8.43
CA GLU A 63 -3.43 -8.29 -7.26
C GLU A 63 -4.79 -8.90 -7.59
N ASN A 64 -4.96 -10.18 -7.31
CA ASN A 64 -6.25 -10.85 -7.39
C ASN A 64 -6.79 -11.06 -5.98
N LYS A 65 -7.63 -10.11 -5.51
CA LYS A 65 -8.17 -10.16 -4.15
C LYS A 65 -9.10 -11.36 -3.99
N PHE A 66 -8.77 -12.19 -2.99
CA PHE A 66 -9.55 -13.39 -2.62
C PHE A 66 -9.79 -14.37 -3.79
N LEU A 67 -8.90 -14.35 -4.79
CA LEU A 67 -9.02 -15.14 -6.03
C LEU A 67 -10.29 -14.82 -6.85
N ILE A 68 -10.89 -13.64 -6.64
CA ILE A 68 -12.07 -13.15 -7.36
C ILE A 68 -11.62 -12.17 -8.44
N LYS A 69 -11.82 -12.54 -9.71
CA LYS A 69 -11.35 -11.74 -10.87
C LYS A 69 -11.97 -10.35 -10.93
N GLU A 70 -13.21 -10.23 -10.47
CA GLU A 70 -14.00 -9.01 -10.48
C GLU A 70 -13.50 -7.93 -9.54
N ILE A 71 -12.72 -8.29 -8.54
CA ILE A 71 -12.17 -7.34 -7.56
C ILE A 71 -10.64 -7.26 -7.60
N ALA A 72 -10.08 -7.44 -8.79
CA ALA A 72 -8.65 -7.29 -9.01
C ALA A 72 -8.20 -5.83 -8.91
N THR A 73 -6.98 -5.63 -8.41
CA THR A 73 -6.29 -4.33 -8.41
C THR A 73 -5.14 -4.36 -9.40
N LYS A 74 -5.04 -3.33 -10.21
CA LYS A 74 -3.93 -3.10 -11.15
C LYS A 74 -3.26 -1.81 -10.76
N SER A 75 -1.94 -1.83 -10.62
CA SER A 75 -1.16 -0.67 -10.18
C SER A 75 0.05 -0.47 -11.08
N ALA A 76 0.43 0.78 -11.27
CA ALA A 76 1.64 1.20 -11.94
C ALA A 76 2.31 2.29 -11.12
N VAL A 77 3.63 2.23 -10.99
CA VAL A 77 4.44 3.25 -10.34
C VAL A 77 5.65 3.57 -11.20
N PHE A 78 6.00 4.86 -11.23
CA PHE A 78 7.17 5.36 -11.91
C PHE A 78 7.86 6.40 -11.05
N ALA A 79 9.16 6.32 -10.90
CA ALA A 79 9.95 7.31 -10.17
C ALA A 79 11.21 7.67 -10.99
N ILE A 80 11.53 8.95 -11.03
CA ILE A 80 12.70 9.47 -11.74
C ILE A 80 13.46 10.49 -10.89
N PRO A 81 14.76 10.27 -10.64
CA PRO A 81 15.62 11.27 -10.00
C PRO A 81 15.83 12.48 -10.95
N VAL A 82 15.57 13.68 -10.43
CA VAL A 82 15.78 14.94 -11.15
C VAL A 82 16.50 15.93 -10.24
N SER A 83 17.80 16.09 -10.44
CA SER A 83 18.66 16.94 -9.59
C SER A 83 18.59 16.53 -8.11
N LYS A 84 18.07 17.37 -7.24
CA LYS A 84 17.95 17.14 -5.78
C LYS A 84 16.61 16.50 -5.38
N PHE A 85 15.75 16.21 -6.34
CA PHE A 85 14.42 15.66 -6.10
C PHE A 85 14.26 14.32 -6.81
N VAL A 86 13.30 13.55 -6.35
CA VAL A 86 12.75 12.41 -7.07
C VAL A 86 11.28 12.70 -7.35
N LEU A 87 10.92 12.72 -8.63
CA LEU A 87 9.54 12.84 -9.05
C LEU A 87 8.95 11.44 -9.17
N GLY A 88 7.74 11.27 -8.68
CA GLY A 88 7.02 10.02 -8.74
C GLY A 88 5.63 10.19 -9.32
N ALA A 89 5.18 9.19 -10.08
CA ALA A 89 3.81 9.05 -10.56
C ALA A 89 3.29 7.66 -10.20
N SER A 90 2.05 7.59 -9.72
CA SER A 90 1.39 6.33 -9.40
C SER A 90 0.01 6.30 -10.01
N PHE A 91 -0.40 5.10 -10.41
CA PHE A 91 -1.73 4.83 -10.92
C PHE A 91 -2.23 3.52 -10.30
N GLU A 92 -3.48 3.51 -9.84
CA GLU A 92 -4.14 2.33 -9.34
C GLU A 92 -5.58 2.28 -9.83
N THR A 93 -6.05 1.10 -10.20
CA THR A 93 -7.45 0.86 -10.50
C THR A 93 -7.92 -0.43 -9.84
N TYR A 94 -9.09 -0.38 -9.24
CA TYR A 94 -9.74 -1.48 -8.52
C TYR A 94 -11.16 -1.65 -9.00
N GLY A 95 -11.61 -2.91 -9.10
CA GLY A 95 -12.99 -3.28 -9.40
C GLY A 95 -13.27 -3.52 -10.87
N VAL A 96 -14.53 -3.49 -11.22
CA VAL A 96 -15.11 -3.80 -12.55
C VAL A 96 -15.96 -2.64 -13.06
N ASN A 97 -16.49 -2.79 -14.29
CA ASN A 97 -17.32 -1.74 -14.92
C ASN A 97 -18.53 -1.30 -14.09
N ALA A 98 -19.08 -2.19 -13.23
CA ALA A 98 -20.20 -1.84 -12.36
C ALA A 98 -19.80 -0.92 -11.20
N TYR A 99 -18.57 -1.10 -10.66
CA TYR A 99 -17.99 -0.31 -9.57
C TYR A 99 -16.49 -0.25 -9.77
N LYS A 100 -15.96 0.90 -10.12
CA LYS A 100 -14.54 1.12 -10.40
C LYS A 100 -14.01 2.29 -9.61
N GLN A 101 -12.94 2.03 -8.85
CA GLN A 101 -12.14 3.07 -8.21
C GLN A 101 -10.84 3.25 -8.98
N THR A 102 -10.46 4.51 -9.22
CA THR A 102 -9.18 4.87 -9.83
C THR A 102 -8.49 5.92 -8.97
N GLN A 103 -7.21 5.75 -8.72
CA GLN A 103 -6.37 6.71 -8.03
C GLN A 103 -5.15 7.02 -8.89
N THR A 104 -4.84 8.30 -9.05
CA THR A 104 -3.61 8.78 -9.70
C THR A 104 -2.90 9.70 -8.74
N GLY A 105 -1.63 9.44 -8.47
CA GLY A 105 -0.80 10.22 -7.54
C GLY A 105 0.40 10.84 -8.22
N LEU A 106 0.76 12.06 -7.82
CA LEU A 106 1.99 12.74 -8.18
C LEU A 106 2.74 13.07 -6.89
N SER A 107 4.01 12.66 -6.82
CA SER A 107 4.86 12.79 -5.64
C SER A 107 6.11 13.58 -5.94
N LEU A 108 6.52 14.38 -4.96
CA LEU A 108 7.80 15.06 -4.93
C LEU A 108 8.52 14.63 -3.66
N ALA A 109 9.63 13.92 -3.81
CA ALA A 109 10.46 13.46 -2.69
C ALA A 109 11.85 14.10 -2.75
N ARG A 110 12.46 14.30 -1.57
CA ARG A 110 13.80 14.86 -1.43
C ARG A 110 14.52 14.31 -0.21
N ALA A 111 15.80 14.04 -0.37
CA ALA A 111 16.74 13.86 0.74
C ALA A 111 17.26 15.25 1.19
N PHE A 112 16.79 15.73 2.35
CA PHE A 112 17.26 16.99 2.94
C PHE A 112 18.63 16.84 3.59
N SER A 113 18.96 15.64 4.03
CA SER A 113 20.28 15.19 4.46
C SER A 113 20.41 13.69 4.16
N PRO A 114 21.61 13.09 4.32
CA PRO A 114 21.78 11.64 4.20
C PRO A 114 20.87 10.82 5.13
N LYS A 115 20.38 11.47 6.21
CA LYS A 115 19.54 10.83 7.24
C LYS A 115 18.07 11.25 7.23
N LEU A 116 17.68 12.30 6.48
CA LEU A 116 16.32 12.84 6.51
C LEU A 116 15.74 12.90 5.09
N LEU A 117 14.69 12.12 4.88
CA LEU A 117 13.95 12.04 3.65
C LEU A 117 12.53 12.55 3.89
N MET A 118 12.01 13.36 2.98
CA MET A 118 10.64 13.86 3.05
C MET A 118 9.99 13.81 1.67
N ALA A 119 8.68 13.67 1.66
CA ALA A 119 7.88 13.72 0.43
C ALA A 119 6.51 14.32 0.67
N VAL A 120 5.99 14.92 -0.39
CA VAL A 120 4.58 15.34 -0.50
C VAL A 120 3.97 14.68 -1.72
N THR A 121 2.69 14.34 -1.63
CA THR A 121 1.96 13.71 -2.73
C THR A 121 0.56 14.31 -2.81
N VAL A 122 0.10 14.53 -4.03
CA VAL A 122 -1.30 14.86 -4.32
C VAL A 122 -1.90 13.70 -5.11
N ASN A 123 -3.06 13.22 -4.67
CA ASN A 123 -3.80 12.18 -5.36
C ASN A 123 -5.12 12.72 -5.88
N TYR A 124 -5.44 12.30 -7.09
CA TYR A 124 -6.76 12.40 -7.69
C TYR A 124 -7.45 11.04 -7.57
N HIS A 125 -8.64 11.04 -6.99
CA HIS A 125 -9.48 9.86 -6.84
C HIS A 125 -10.72 10.01 -7.72
N GLN A 126 -11.09 8.93 -8.38
CA GLN A 126 -12.32 8.81 -9.14
C GLN A 126 -13.05 7.53 -8.75
N LEU A 127 -14.30 7.66 -8.38
CA LEU A 127 -15.23 6.57 -8.15
C LEU A 127 -16.26 6.60 -9.27
N GLN A 128 -16.38 5.50 -10.01
CA GLN A 128 -17.37 5.31 -11.05
C GLN A 128 -18.32 4.19 -10.64
N ILE A 129 -19.62 4.49 -10.61
CA ILE A 129 -20.67 3.52 -10.34
C ILE A 129 -21.61 3.54 -11.55
N ASN A 130 -21.72 2.38 -12.23
CA ASN A 130 -22.57 2.27 -13.41
C ASN A 130 -24.02 2.67 -13.09
N ASN A 131 -24.65 3.44 -13.96
CA ASN A 131 -25.97 4.03 -13.80
C ASN A 131 -26.15 5.08 -12.70
N TYR A 132 -25.12 5.34 -11.87
CA TYR A 132 -25.16 6.35 -10.80
C TYR A 132 -24.22 7.54 -11.06
N GLY A 133 -23.23 7.38 -11.98
CA GLY A 133 -22.32 8.46 -12.38
C GLY A 133 -20.91 8.34 -11.81
N ASN A 134 -20.19 9.47 -11.77
CA ASN A 134 -18.79 9.57 -11.35
C ASN A 134 -18.65 10.58 -10.22
N ALA A 135 -17.94 10.19 -9.16
CA ALA A 135 -17.52 11.07 -8.09
C ALA A 135 -15.99 11.24 -8.10
N LYS A 136 -15.51 12.42 -7.70
CA LYS A 136 -14.10 12.80 -7.74
C LYS A 136 -13.68 13.39 -6.41
N ALA A 137 -12.41 13.19 -6.04
CA ALA A 137 -11.84 13.81 -4.86
C ALA A 137 -10.34 14.04 -5.03
N PHE A 138 -9.79 15.00 -4.30
CA PHE A 138 -8.36 15.22 -4.15
C PHE A 138 -7.95 14.99 -2.71
N THR A 139 -6.80 14.35 -2.53
CA THR A 139 -6.18 14.15 -1.23
C THR A 139 -4.72 14.52 -1.26
N ALA A 140 -4.18 14.94 -0.12
CA ALA A 140 -2.76 15.17 0.07
C ALA A 140 -2.18 14.16 1.05
N GLN A 141 -0.89 13.87 0.87
CA GLN A 141 -0.13 12.98 1.74
C GLN A 141 1.23 13.61 2.04
N VAL A 142 1.74 13.35 3.24
CA VAL A 142 3.07 13.74 3.67
C VAL A 142 3.77 12.54 4.28
N GLY A 143 4.99 12.30 3.83
CA GLY A 143 5.85 11.24 4.31
C GLY A 143 7.18 11.75 4.80
N VAL A 144 7.70 11.13 5.85
CA VAL A 144 9.02 11.41 6.42
C VAL A 144 9.70 10.09 6.74
N GLN A 145 11.01 9.98 6.45
CA GLN A 145 11.87 8.90 6.94
C GLN A 145 13.13 9.51 7.54
N TYR A 146 13.58 8.95 8.67
CA TYR A 146 14.76 9.39 9.38
C TYR A 146 15.64 8.22 9.76
N GLN A 147 16.93 8.29 9.42
CA GLN A 147 17.94 7.32 9.82
C GLN A 147 18.42 7.61 11.23
N ALA A 148 17.80 6.95 12.22
CA ALA A 148 18.12 7.13 13.63
C ALA A 148 19.48 6.50 13.99
N LEU A 149 19.80 5.33 13.44
CA LEU A 149 21.09 4.64 13.55
C LEU A 149 21.53 4.18 12.16
N LYS A 150 22.79 3.79 12.01
CA LYS A 150 23.35 3.29 10.73
C LYS A 150 22.43 2.24 10.05
N ASN A 151 21.81 1.38 10.86
CA ASN A 151 20.99 0.27 10.38
C ASN A 151 19.50 0.43 10.72
N LEU A 152 19.07 1.56 11.31
CA LEU A 152 17.68 1.80 11.72
C LEU A 152 17.11 3.03 11.01
N TRP A 153 16.10 2.79 10.20
CA TRP A 153 15.25 3.82 9.64
C TRP A 153 13.91 3.85 10.39
N LEU A 154 13.47 5.04 10.73
CA LEU A 154 12.14 5.33 11.25
C LEU A 154 11.34 6.01 10.15
N GLY A 155 10.06 5.71 10.07
CA GLY A 155 9.15 6.31 9.10
C GLY A 155 7.87 6.79 9.75
N ALA A 156 7.36 7.92 9.29
CA ALA A 156 6.03 8.43 9.60
C ALA A 156 5.35 8.90 8.32
N HIS A 157 4.06 8.64 8.21
CA HIS A 157 3.26 8.99 7.05
C HIS A 157 1.84 9.37 7.48
N ILE A 158 1.31 10.40 6.87
CA ILE A 158 -0.09 10.79 7.00
C ILE A 158 -0.70 10.99 5.61
N ALA A 159 -1.83 10.35 5.37
CA ALA A 159 -2.61 10.50 4.16
C ALA A 159 -3.98 11.05 4.46
N ASN A 160 -4.44 11.98 3.64
CA ASN A 160 -5.76 12.59 3.69
C ASN A 160 -6.17 13.10 5.09
N PRO A 161 -5.38 13.97 5.74
CA PRO A 161 -5.63 14.42 7.12
C PRO A 161 -6.98 15.14 7.29
N ASN A 162 -7.53 15.70 6.22
CA ASN A 162 -8.82 16.39 6.22
C ASN A 162 -10.01 15.49 5.86
N SER A 163 -9.80 14.16 5.70
CA SER A 163 -10.86 13.20 5.42
C SER A 163 -11.76 13.61 4.25
N SER A 164 -11.13 13.95 3.11
CA SER A 164 -11.84 14.38 1.89
C SER A 164 -12.92 13.38 1.50
N LYS A 165 -14.04 13.90 0.99
CA LYS A 165 -15.18 13.11 0.53
C LYS A 165 -15.20 13.05 -1.00
N TYR A 166 -15.74 11.96 -1.55
CA TYR A 166 -16.23 11.98 -2.91
C TYR A 166 -17.44 12.93 -2.98
N GLY A 167 -17.38 13.96 -3.84
CA GLY A 167 -18.48 14.93 -3.95
C GLY A 167 -19.76 14.34 -4.55
N GLU A 168 -20.82 15.10 -4.51
CA GLU A 168 -22.15 15.03 -5.17
C GLU A 168 -22.91 13.69 -5.25
N ILE A 169 -22.28 12.53 -5.48
CA ILE A 169 -22.97 11.26 -5.72
C ILE A 169 -23.00 10.35 -4.48
N THR A 170 -22.06 10.54 -3.57
CA THR A 170 -21.91 9.72 -2.35
C THR A 170 -21.22 10.49 -1.24
N ASP A 171 -21.70 10.28 -0.02
CA ASP A 171 -21.05 10.76 1.21
C ASP A 171 -19.84 9.91 1.62
N GLN A 172 -19.39 9.02 0.75
CA GLN A 172 -18.25 8.15 1.04
C GLN A 172 -17.00 8.99 1.31
N ILE A 173 -16.45 8.83 2.50
CA ILE A 173 -15.24 9.48 2.96
C ILE A 173 -14.03 8.65 2.52
N ILE A 174 -13.01 9.32 2.00
CA ILE A 174 -11.68 8.74 1.88
C ILE A 174 -11.04 8.86 3.25
N PRO A 175 -10.80 7.76 4.00
CA PRO A 175 -10.38 7.86 5.38
C PRO A 175 -8.98 8.46 5.51
N ALA A 176 -8.74 9.17 6.61
CA ALA A 176 -7.39 9.57 6.98
C ALA A 176 -6.61 8.34 7.48
N HIS A 177 -5.35 8.26 7.08
CA HIS A 177 -4.40 7.22 7.49
C HIS A 177 -3.23 7.84 8.21
N ILE A 178 -2.86 7.28 9.35
CA ILE A 178 -1.64 7.63 10.08
C ILE A 178 -0.83 6.35 10.24
N GLN A 179 0.44 6.42 9.88
CA GLN A 179 1.35 5.29 9.93
C GLN A 179 2.69 5.74 10.53
N PHE A 180 3.25 4.92 11.41
CA PHE A 180 4.61 5.09 11.89
C PHE A 180 5.24 3.74 12.15
N GLY A 181 6.55 3.66 12.05
CA GLY A 181 7.25 2.40 12.23
C GLY A 181 8.74 2.52 12.00
N GLY A 182 9.40 1.37 11.94
CA GLY A 182 10.82 1.30 11.71
C GLY A 182 11.22 0.07 10.90
N SER A 183 12.37 0.19 10.24
CA SER A 183 13.02 -0.88 9.52
C SER A 183 14.45 -1.01 10.01
N TYR A 184 14.81 -2.19 10.51
CA TYR A 184 16.16 -2.50 11.01
C TYR A 184 16.84 -3.51 10.10
N THR A 185 18.02 -3.14 9.61
CA THR A 185 18.88 -4.00 8.79
C THR A 185 19.90 -4.68 9.70
N PHE A 186 19.64 -5.94 10.05
CA PHE A 186 20.55 -6.74 10.92
C PHE A 186 21.84 -7.10 10.21
N SER A 187 21.76 -7.35 8.91
CA SER A 187 22.89 -7.66 8.04
C SER A 187 22.51 -7.32 6.60
N ASP A 188 23.46 -7.45 5.67
CA ASP A 188 23.18 -7.27 4.22
C ASP A 188 22.10 -8.24 3.68
N LYS A 189 21.77 -9.26 4.48
CA LYS A 189 20.79 -10.30 4.10
C LYS A 189 19.45 -10.19 4.82
N LEU A 190 19.39 -9.54 6.02
CA LEU A 190 18.22 -9.62 6.89
C LEU A 190 17.71 -8.23 7.25
N ILE A 191 16.45 -7.97 6.88
CA ILE A 191 15.70 -6.78 7.24
C ILE A 191 14.47 -7.21 8.03
N ILE A 192 14.19 -6.53 9.14
CA ILE A 192 12.93 -6.62 9.88
C ILE A 192 12.28 -5.24 9.86
N SER A 193 11.00 -5.18 9.53
CA SER A 193 10.22 -3.95 9.52
C SER A 193 8.98 -4.11 10.38
N THR A 194 8.67 -3.08 11.17
CA THR A 194 7.47 -3.02 12.01
C THR A 194 6.73 -1.72 11.72
N GLU A 195 5.41 -1.78 11.80
CA GLU A 195 4.56 -0.62 11.53
C GLU A 195 3.31 -0.66 12.39
N PHE A 196 2.94 0.50 12.91
CA PHE A 196 1.65 0.79 13.48
C PHE A 196 0.85 1.62 12.48
N GLU A 197 -0.36 1.19 12.17
CA GLU A 197 -1.28 1.89 11.26
C GLU A 197 -2.60 2.17 11.96
N LYS A 198 -3.07 3.39 11.82
CA LYS A 198 -4.40 3.82 12.24
C LYS A 198 -5.13 4.43 11.04
N ILE A 199 -6.17 3.77 10.59
CA ILE A 199 -7.16 4.32 9.67
C ILE A 199 -8.26 4.92 10.52
N LEU A 200 -8.71 6.14 10.20
CA LEU A 200 -9.83 6.78 10.90
C LEU A 200 -11.05 5.84 10.88
N ASP A 201 -11.76 5.74 11.98
CA ASP A 201 -12.94 4.87 12.18
C ASP A 201 -12.66 3.37 12.05
N SER A 202 -11.38 2.95 12.18
CA SER A 202 -10.98 1.55 12.23
C SER A 202 -10.21 1.25 13.49
N GLN A 203 -10.08 -0.04 13.83
CA GLN A 203 -9.11 -0.46 14.84
C GLN A 203 -7.69 -0.22 14.33
N ALA A 204 -6.79 0.11 15.27
CA ALA A 204 -5.36 0.20 14.96
C ALA A 204 -4.81 -1.19 14.62
N ASP A 205 -3.88 -1.24 13.66
CA ASP A 205 -3.22 -2.47 13.27
C ASP A 205 -1.71 -2.38 13.56
N PHE A 206 -1.14 -3.46 14.04
CA PHE A 206 0.30 -3.63 14.20
C PHE A 206 0.78 -4.70 13.22
N LYS A 207 1.82 -4.38 12.46
CA LYS A 207 2.34 -5.18 11.38
C LYS A 207 3.82 -5.44 11.59
N THR A 208 4.25 -6.66 11.27
CA THR A 208 5.66 -7.01 11.28
C THR A 208 5.99 -7.84 10.05
N GLY A 209 7.08 -7.49 9.39
CA GLY A 209 7.59 -8.17 8.21
C GLY A 209 9.08 -8.45 8.31
N ILE A 210 9.49 -9.52 7.65
CA ILE A 210 10.87 -9.96 7.53
C ILE A 210 11.21 -10.17 6.05
N GLU A 211 12.38 -9.71 5.62
CA GLU A 211 12.97 -10.01 4.31
C GLU A 211 14.34 -10.65 4.53
N TYR A 212 14.54 -11.84 3.96
CA TYR A 212 15.81 -12.56 4.00
C TYR A 212 16.33 -12.82 2.58
N LYS A 213 17.48 -12.21 2.24
CA LYS A 213 18.18 -12.42 0.98
C LYS A 213 19.02 -13.69 1.07
N ILE A 214 18.59 -14.75 0.44
CA ILE A 214 19.36 -16.02 0.33
C ILE A 214 20.63 -15.76 -0.47
N ILE A 215 20.47 -15.12 -1.63
CA ILE A 215 21.54 -14.60 -2.50
C ILE A 215 21.18 -13.17 -2.92
N LYS A 216 22.10 -12.46 -3.58
CA LYS A 216 21.83 -11.08 -4.05
C LYS A 216 20.62 -10.97 -4.97
N ALA A 217 20.38 -12.02 -5.77
CA ALA A 217 19.29 -12.04 -6.75
C ALA A 217 17.97 -12.60 -6.21
N PHE A 218 17.94 -13.24 -5.02
CA PHE A 218 16.74 -13.91 -4.51
C PHE A 218 16.52 -13.65 -3.02
N ALA A 219 15.31 -13.15 -2.70
CA ALA A 219 14.87 -12.88 -1.34
C ALA A 219 13.57 -13.61 -1.01
N LEU A 220 13.46 -14.12 0.21
CA LEU A 220 12.22 -14.61 0.81
C LEU A 220 11.66 -13.57 1.77
N ARG A 221 10.35 -13.51 1.87
CA ARG A 221 9.64 -12.57 2.72
C ARG A 221 8.50 -13.25 3.45
N GLY A 222 8.23 -12.76 4.65
CA GLY A 222 7.09 -13.17 5.45
C GLY A 222 6.64 -12.05 6.37
N GLY A 223 5.42 -12.16 6.88
CA GLY A 223 4.91 -11.17 7.81
C GLY A 223 3.58 -11.53 8.41
N VAL A 224 3.18 -10.77 9.42
CA VAL A 224 1.89 -10.88 10.11
C VAL A 224 1.33 -9.50 10.41
N SER A 225 0.01 -9.37 10.38
CA SER A 225 -0.74 -8.23 10.91
C SER A 225 -1.73 -8.70 11.96
N MET A 226 -2.14 -7.80 12.88
CA MET A 226 -2.91 -8.19 14.06
C MET A 226 -4.41 -7.91 13.92
N ASN A 227 -4.79 -6.85 13.21
CA ASN A 227 -6.19 -6.42 13.11
C ASN A 227 -6.67 -6.24 11.65
N PRO A 228 -7.34 -7.26 11.06
CA PRO A 228 -7.49 -8.64 11.56
C PRO A 228 -6.16 -9.41 11.45
N PHE A 229 -6.05 -10.51 12.20
CA PHE A 229 -4.88 -11.37 12.08
C PHE A 229 -4.79 -11.95 10.67
N LYS A 230 -3.68 -11.63 9.97
CA LYS A 230 -3.38 -12.13 8.62
C LYS A 230 -1.93 -12.58 8.56
N GLN A 231 -1.69 -13.54 7.70
CA GLN A 231 -0.36 -14.05 7.38
C GLN A 231 0.01 -13.66 5.96
N TYR A 232 1.29 -13.42 5.75
CA TYR A 232 1.82 -12.98 4.48
C TYR A 232 3.09 -13.76 4.16
N ALA A 233 3.27 -14.07 2.89
CA ALA A 233 4.48 -14.70 2.38
C ALA A 233 4.79 -14.16 0.98
N GLY A 234 6.04 -14.31 0.55
CA GLY A 234 6.42 -13.91 -0.80
C GLY A 234 7.90 -14.10 -1.08
N PHE A 235 8.27 -13.80 -2.30
CA PHE A 235 9.66 -13.81 -2.74
C PHE A 235 9.91 -12.71 -3.77
N GLY A 236 11.18 -12.38 -3.96
CA GLY A 236 11.63 -11.42 -4.96
C GLY A 236 12.82 -11.96 -5.74
N LEU A 237 12.86 -11.64 -7.03
CA LEU A 237 13.98 -11.88 -7.94
C LEU A 237 14.46 -10.54 -8.50
N ALA A 238 15.76 -10.29 -8.41
CA ALA A 238 16.43 -9.13 -9.01
C ALA A 238 17.48 -9.65 -10.02
N LEU A 239 17.17 -9.48 -11.31
CA LEU A 239 18.01 -9.94 -12.43
C LEU A 239 18.46 -8.70 -13.20
N GLU A 240 19.71 -8.25 -12.93
CA GLU A 240 20.24 -7.01 -13.49
C GLU A 240 19.28 -5.83 -13.24
N ASN A 241 18.60 -5.38 -14.27
CA ASN A 241 17.66 -4.26 -14.24
C ASN A 241 16.20 -4.71 -14.07
N LEU A 242 15.92 -6.03 -14.11
CA LEU A 242 14.56 -6.58 -13.95
C LEU A 242 14.31 -6.96 -12.51
N LEU A 243 13.17 -6.51 -12.00
CA LEU A 243 12.69 -6.82 -10.66
C LEU A 243 11.37 -7.58 -10.77
N PHE A 244 11.31 -8.77 -10.21
CA PHE A 244 10.08 -9.55 -10.14
C PHE A 244 9.78 -9.83 -8.66
N ASP A 245 8.57 -9.52 -8.21
CA ASP A 245 8.12 -9.82 -6.87
C ASP A 245 6.80 -10.58 -6.89
N PHE A 246 6.68 -11.54 -5.99
CA PHE A 246 5.47 -12.25 -5.67
C PHE A 246 5.15 -12.05 -4.19
N GLY A 247 3.89 -11.80 -3.88
CA GLY A 247 3.36 -11.73 -2.53
C GLY A 247 2.00 -12.40 -2.45
N ILE A 248 1.67 -12.95 -1.29
CA ILE A 248 0.35 -13.51 -1.00
C ILE A 248 -0.04 -13.11 0.42
N SER A 249 -1.28 -12.70 0.60
CA SER A 249 -1.90 -12.50 1.91
C SER A 249 -2.98 -13.52 2.16
N SER A 250 -3.10 -13.98 3.40
CA SER A 250 -4.15 -14.88 3.87
C SER A 250 -5.10 -14.11 4.77
N HIS A 251 -6.39 -14.05 4.41
CA HIS A 251 -7.43 -13.49 5.26
C HIS A 251 -8.21 -14.65 5.94
N PRO A 252 -8.47 -14.60 7.26
CA PRO A 252 -9.04 -15.73 8.00
C PRO A 252 -10.42 -16.20 7.48
N ILE A 253 -11.17 -15.33 6.83
CA ILE A 253 -12.53 -15.62 6.34
C ILE A 253 -12.57 -15.62 4.79
N LEU A 254 -11.88 -14.67 4.14
CA LEU A 254 -12.04 -14.41 2.71
C LEU A 254 -11.03 -15.18 1.83
N GLY A 255 -10.06 -15.87 2.43
CA GLY A 255 -9.08 -16.67 1.71
C GLY A 255 -7.84 -15.87 1.27
N TYR A 256 -7.26 -16.26 0.15
CA TYR A 256 -5.96 -15.78 -0.30
C TYR A 256 -6.06 -14.69 -1.36
N SER A 257 -5.11 -13.73 -1.29
CA SER A 257 -4.96 -12.67 -2.29
C SER A 257 -3.53 -12.68 -2.82
N PRO A 258 -3.26 -13.38 -3.93
CA PRO A 258 -1.96 -13.34 -4.60
C PRO A 258 -1.75 -12.02 -5.33
N GLN A 259 -0.48 -11.61 -5.37
CA GLN A 259 -0.02 -10.39 -6.03
C GLN A 259 1.31 -10.64 -6.73
N ILE A 260 1.49 -10.08 -7.92
CA ILE A 260 2.72 -10.10 -8.68
C ILE A 260 3.12 -8.70 -9.12
N SER A 261 4.40 -8.45 -9.30
CA SER A 261 4.88 -7.24 -9.98
C SER A 261 6.08 -7.52 -10.88
N LEU A 262 6.21 -6.68 -11.89
CA LEU A 262 7.38 -6.62 -12.75
C LEU A 262 7.86 -5.17 -12.79
N GLY A 263 9.12 -4.95 -12.45
CA GLY A 263 9.79 -3.65 -12.45
C GLY A 263 11.00 -3.65 -13.37
N TYR A 264 11.37 -2.46 -13.85
CA TYR A 264 12.56 -2.22 -14.63
C TYR A 264 13.26 -0.97 -14.13
N GLU A 265 14.55 -1.09 -13.83
CA GLU A 265 15.47 0.00 -13.47
C GLU A 265 16.28 0.40 -14.71
N PHE A 266 16.20 1.68 -15.11
CA PHE A 266 16.82 2.17 -16.34
C PHE A 266 18.29 2.52 -16.18
#